data_dd4aa1f10ec681e747c7ba9956f1ad0d
#
_entry.id   dd4aa1f10ec681e747c7ba9956f1ad0d
#
_cell.length_a   1.000
_cell.length_b   1.000
_cell.length_c   1.000
_cell.angle_alpha   90.00
_cell.angle_beta   90.00
_cell.angle_gamma   90.00
#
_symmetry.space_group_name_H-M   'P 1'
#
loop_
_entity.id
_entity.type
_entity.pdbx_description
1 polymer ?
#
loop_
_entity_poly.entity_id
_entity_poly.type
_entity_poly.pdbx_seq_one_letter_code
_entity_poly.pdbx_strand_id
1 'polypeptide(L)'
;MSRIARLETFSNEYVCFVRLTTDAGEIGWGQTSTYNADITATIFHRQVAPWALGADAFEIAPLIARIEEREHKFPGSYRCRALAGLDTAMWDLRGRVEGRPVVALLGGKPGPLRAYASSMKRDISPADETARFLRLRDAFGFDAFKWRVGAECGRDVDEWPGRTEEIVPTVARARRRDRQAGRCQ
;
A
#
# COMPACT_ATOMS: atom_id res chain seq x y z
N MET A 1 16.55 18.52 -18.31
CA MET A 1 15.51 18.94 -17.35
C MET A 1 14.19 18.43 -17.92
N SER A 2 13.62 17.38 -17.34
CA SER A 2 12.35 16.81 -17.81
C SER A 2 11.21 17.42 -16.99
N ARG A 3 10.31 18.15 -17.63
CA ARG A 3 9.19 18.80 -16.95
C ARG A 3 7.95 17.92 -16.97
N ILE A 4 7.19 17.96 -15.91
CA ILE A 4 5.90 17.27 -15.84
C ILE A 4 4.92 17.95 -16.81
N ALA A 5 4.65 17.28 -17.93
CA ALA A 5 3.78 17.80 -18.99
C ALA A 5 2.33 17.37 -18.83
N ARG A 6 2.09 16.19 -18.24
CA ARG A 6 0.76 15.62 -18.10
C ARG A 6 0.63 14.76 -16.85
N LEU A 7 -0.50 14.89 -16.17
CA LEU A 7 -0.90 14.11 -15.03
C LEU A 7 -2.31 13.57 -15.24
N GLU A 8 -2.46 12.26 -15.13
CA GLU A 8 -3.73 11.56 -15.34
C GLU A 8 -4.02 10.63 -14.18
N THR A 9 -5.28 10.43 -13.88
CA THR A 9 -5.74 9.47 -12.89
C THR A 9 -6.68 8.45 -13.51
N PHE A 10 -6.54 7.20 -13.08
CA PHE A 10 -7.40 6.08 -13.47
C PHE A 10 -7.98 5.51 -12.17
N SER A 11 -9.24 5.80 -11.88
CA SER A 11 -9.81 5.50 -10.57
C SER A 11 -11.21 4.89 -10.61
N ASN A 12 -11.49 4.12 -9.59
CA ASN A 12 -12.83 3.77 -9.11
C ASN A 12 -12.87 4.05 -7.59
N GLU A 13 -13.92 3.64 -6.90
CA GLU A 13 -14.04 3.88 -5.45
C GLU A 13 -12.95 3.22 -4.59
N TYR A 14 -12.28 2.16 -5.11
CA TYR A 14 -11.30 1.37 -4.36
C TYR A 14 -9.85 1.66 -4.75
N VAL A 15 -9.59 2.05 -5.99
CA VAL A 15 -8.23 2.17 -6.53
C VAL A 15 -8.10 3.44 -7.36
N CYS A 16 -6.96 4.10 -7.26
CA CYS A 16 -6.58 5.19 -8.14
C CYS A 16 -5.08 5.10 -8.48
N PHE A 17 -4.79 4.93 -9.77
CA PHE A 17 -3.44 5.06 -10.32
C PHE A 17 -3.21 6.46 -10.86
N VAL A 18 -1.99 6.94 -10.70
CA VAL A 18 -1.52 8.21 -11.26
C VAL A 18 -0.51 7.90 -12.36
N ARG A 19 -0.72 8.46 -13.55
CA ARG A 19 0.26 8.47 -14.62
C ARG A 19 0.85 9.86 -14.77
N LEU A 20 2.15 9.96 -14.63
CA LEU A 20 2.92 11.15 -14.89
C LEU A 20 3.62 10.97 -16.24
N THR A 21 3.52 11.97 -17.11
CA THR A 21 4.27 12.03 -18.40
C THR A 21 5.06 13.32 -18.45
N THR A 22 6.34 13.23 -18.81
CA THR A 22 7.20 14.39 -18.99
C THR A 22 7.09 14.96 -20.41
N ASP A 23 7.64 16.15 -20.62
CA ASP A 23 7.78 16.78 -21.94
C ASP A 23 8.72 16.00 -22.89
N ALA A 24 9.60 15.15 -22.35
CA ALA A 24 10.41 14.21 -23.10
C ALA A 24 9.67 12.88 -23.43
N GLY A 25 8.42 12.70 -22.97
CA GLY A 25 7.63 11.51 -23.20
C GLY A 25 7.91 10.36 -22.21
N GLU A 26 8.72 10.58 -21.19
CA GLU A 26 9.00 9.60 -20.14
C GLU A 26 7.77 9.43 -19.25
N ILE A 27 7.51 8.20 -18.78
CA ILE A 27 6.31 7.86 -18.00
C ILE A 27 6.69 7.26 -16.66
N GLY A 28 6.06 7.76 -15.61
CA GLY A 28 6.08 7.17 -14.27
C GLY A 28 4.67 6.86 -13.77
N TRP A 29 4.55 5.80 -12.97
CA TRP A 29 3.30 5.36 -12.38
C TRP A 29 3.35 5.38 -10.87
N GLY A 30 2.26 5.87 -10.27
CA GLY A 30 2.04 5.84 -8.83
C GLY A 30 0.64 5.36 -8.50
N GLN A 31 0.41 5.09 -7.22
CA GLN A 31 -0.90 4.71 -6.71
C GLN A 31 -1.21 5.55 -5.46
N THR A 32 -2.42 6.07 -5.38
CA THR A 32 -2.94 6.69 -4.17
C THR A 32 -3.40 5.61 -3.19
N SER A 33 -3.78 6.01 -1.98
CA SER A 33 -4.37 5.09 -1.01
C SER A 33 -5.70 4.53 -1.51
N THR A 34 -6.01 3.29 -1.13
CA THR A 34 -7.29 2.61 -1.41
C THR A 34 -8.46 3.22 -0.63
N TYR A 35 -9.68 2.91 -1.05
CA TYR A 35 -10.97 3.39 -0.53
C TYR A 35 -11.19 4.90 -0.70
N ASN A 36 -12.34 5.28 -1.20
CA ASN A 36 -12.66 6.65 -1.63
C ASN A 36 -11.58 7.20 -2.57
N ALA A 37 -11.07 6.33 -3.44
CA ALA A 37 -9.96 6.67 -4.31
C ALA A 37 -10.38 7.62 -5.43
N ASP A 38 -11.63 7.63 -5.83
CA ASP A 38 -12.28 8.61 -6.70
C ASP A 38 -12.29 10.02 -6.09
N ILE A 39 -12.58 10.12 -4.78
CA ILE A 39 -12.45 11.40 -4.04
C ILE A 39 -10.98 11.83 -4.01
N THR A 40 -10.07 10.89 -3.75
CA THR A 40 -8.63 11.19 -3.77
C THR A 40 -8.16 11.66 -5.16
N ALA A 41 -8.66 11.09 -6.24
CA ALA A 41 -8.40 11.54 -7.60
C ALA A 41 -8.88 12.98 -7.84
N THR A 42 -10.05 13.34 -7.33
CA THR A 42 -10.56 14.71 -7.40
C THR A 42 -9.64 15.68 -6.65
N ILE A 43 -9.22 15.33 -5.45
CA ILE A 43 -8.25 16.12 -4.67
C ILE A 43 -6.91 16.23 -5.39
N PHE A 44 -6.44 15.15 -6.02
CA PHE A 44 -5.22 15.17 -6.81
C PHE A 44 -5.26 16.24 -7.90
N HIS A 45 -6.33 16.30 -8.68
CA HIS A 45 -6.48 17.28 -9.75
C HIS A 45 -6.74 18.71 -9.25
N ARG A 46 -7.27 18.88 -8.04
CA ARG A 46 -7.58 20.20 -7.47
C ARG A 46 -6.43 20.80 -6.68
N GLN A 47 -5.69 19.98 -5.92
CA GLN A 47 -4.72 20.46 -4.94
C GLN A 47 -3.27 20.06 -5.24
N VAL A 48 -3.05 19.05 -6.09
CA VAL A 48 -1.69 18.55 -6.37
C VAL A 48 -1.26 18.90 -7.80
N ALA A 49 -2.04 18.50 -8.79
CA ALA A 49 -1.69 18.66 -10.20
C ALA A 49 -1.40 20.13 -10.63
N PRO A 50 -2.15 21.15 -10.17
CA PRO A 50 -1.88 22.53 -10.58
C PRO A 50 -0.49 23.04 -10.17
N TRP A 51 0.06 22.53 -9.07
CA TRP A 51 1.38 22.91 -8.58
C TRP A 51 2.52 22.04 -9.15
N ALA A 52 2.17 20.85 -9.63
CA ALA A 52 3.12 19.88 -10.17
C ALA A 52 3.37 20.08 -11.67
N LEU A 53 2.35 20.45 -12.45
CA LEU A 53 2.48 20.67 -13.87
C LEU A 53 3.53 21.76 -14.17
N GLY A 54 4.44 21.48 -15.11
CA GLY A 54 5.57 22.34 -15.47
C GLY A 54 6.76 22.28 -14.52
N ALA A 55 6.66 21.60 -13.37
CA ALA A 55 7.78 21.40 -12.46
C ALA A 55 8.78 20.37 -13.01
N ASP A 56 10.02 20.41 -12.50
CA ASP A 56 11.02 19.39 -12.79
C ASP A 56 10.60 18.05 -12.15
N ALA A 57 10.51 17.00 -12.96
CA ALA A 57 10.07 15.69 -12.53
C ALA A 57 11.09 14.95 -11.63
N PHE A 58 12.33 15.43 -11.56
CA PHE A 58 13.38 14.84 -10.72
C PHE A 58 13.61 15.56 -9.39
N GLU A 59 13.03 16.75 -9.22
CA GLU A 59 13.09 17.53 -7.98
C GLU A 59 11.95 17.10 -7.01
N ILE A 60 11.96 15.82 -6.58
CA ILE A 60 10.85 15.18 -5.87
C ILE A 60 10.56 15.87 -4.54
N ALA A 61 11.53 15.88 -3.61
CA ALA A 61 11.33 16.42 -2.27
C ALA A 61 11.01 17.93 -2.28
N PRO A 62 11.68 18.78 -3.06
CA PRO A 62 11.33 20.21 -3.17
C PRO A 62 9.92 20.43 -3.73
N LEU A 63 9.49 19.62 -4.70
CA LEU A 63 8.14 19.74 -5.26
C LEU A 63 7.07 19.37 -4.24
N ILE A 64 7.23 18.24 -3.54
CA ILE A 64 6.29 17.80 -2.49
C ILE A 64 6.19 18.85 -1.40
N ALA A 65 7.31 19.35 -0.87
CA ALA A 65 7.33 20.39 0.16
C ALA A 65 6.62 21.66 -0.30
N ARG A 66 6.83 22.09 -1.53
CA ARG A 66 6.15 23.27 -2.10
C ARG A 66 4.64 23.07 -2.19
N ILE A 67 4.17 21.89 -2.59
CA ILE A 67 2.74 21.59 -2.65
C ILE A 67 2.13 21.62 -1.24
N GLU A 68 2.81 21.02 -0.26
CA GLU A 68 2.36 21.04 1.14
C GLU A 68 2.25 22.46 1.70
N GLU A 69 3.22 23.31 1.41
CA GLU A 69 3.22 24.71 1.79
C GLU A 69 2.05 25.47 1.14
N ARG A 70 1.83 25.29 -0.15
CA ARG A 70 0.75 25.96 -0.90
C ARG A 70 -0.63 25.56 -0.40
N GLU A 71 -0.79 24.29 -0.08
CA GLU A 71 -2.06 23.68 0.36
C GLU A 71 -2.20 23.62 1.90
N HIS A 72 -1.43 24.41 2.65
CA HIS A 72 -1.40 24.39 4.13
C HIS A 72 -2.76 24.65 4.79
N LYS A 73 -3.66 25.39 4.12
CA LYS A 73 -5.01 25.68 4.62
C LYS A 73 -5.96 24.49 4.52
N PHE A 74 -5.60 23.47 3.76
CA PHE A 74 -6.43 22.29 3.53
C PHE A 74 -5.71 21.02 4.01
N PRO A 75 -5.37 20.94 5.31
CA PRO A 75 -4.71 19.75 5.84
C PRO A 75 -5.67 18.56 5.82
N GLY A 76 -5.13 17.38 5.76
CA GLY A 76 -5.92 16.17 5.91
C GLY A 76 -5.44 14.99 5.10
N SER A 77 -6.03 13.83 5.39
CA SER A 77 -5.59 12.55 4.84
C SER A 77 -5.73 12.45 3.32
N TYR A 78 -6.75 13.06 2.72
CA TYR A 78 -6.94 13.00 1.26
C TYR A 78 -5.84 13.70 0.48
N ARG A 79 -5.36 14.86 0.97
CA ARG A 79 -4.21 15.52 0.37
C ARG A 79 -2.95 14.65 0.45
N CYS A 80 -2.65 14.08 1.61
CA CYS A 80 -1.50 13.20 1.78
C CYS A 80 -1.59 11.96 0.88
N ARG A 81 -2.78 11.39 0.70
CA ARG A 81 -3.02 10.26 -0.21
C ARG A 81 -2.78 10.65 -1.66
N ALA A 82 -3.24 11.84 -2.06
CA ALA A 82 -3.04 12.36 -3.40
C ALA A 82 -1.55 12.64 -3.66
N LEU A 83 -0.84 13.28 -2.71
CA LEU A 83 0.60 13.51 -2.78
C LEU A 83 1.39 12.21 -2.91
N ALA A 84 1.02 11.16 -2.17
CA ALA A 84 1.66 9.86 -2.29
C ALA A 84 1.57 9.27 -3.70
N GLY A 85 0.47 9.52 -4.42
CA GLY A 85 0.34 9.13 -5.82
C GLY A 85 1.32 9.85 -6.74
N LEU A 86 1.54 11.15 -6.54
CA LEU A 86 2.53 11.91 -7.29
C LEU A 86 3.96 11.48 -6.93
N ASP A 87 4.27 11.42 -5.64
CA ASP A 87 5.60 11.06 -5.14
C ASP A 87 6.05 9.69 -5.68
N THR A 88 5.21 8.68 -5.57
CA THR A 88 5.51 7.35 -6.11
C THR A 88 5.65 7.34 -7.63
N ALA A 89 4.86 8.13 -8.36
CA ALA A 89 5.00 8.25 -9.81
C ALA A 89 6.34 8.88 -10.21
N MET A 90 6.81 9.90 -9.48
CA MET A 90 8.10 10.52 -9.71
C MET A 90 9.27 9.58 -9.40
N TRP A 91 9.18 8.79 -8.33
CA TRP A 91 10.19 7.77 -8.02
C TRP A 91 10.22 6.63 -9.05
N ASP A 92 9.07 6.16 -9.54
CA ASP A 92 8.99 5.18 -10.62
C ASP A 92 9.60 5.72 -11.91
N LEU A 93 9.25 6.96 -12.27
CA LEU A 93 9.87 7.66 -13.42
C LEU A 93 11.39 7.68 -13.30
N ARG A 94 11.89 8.14 -12.17
CA ARG A 94 13.32 8.24 -11.92
C ARG A 94 14.02 6.88 -12.04
N GLY A 95 13.42 5.85 -11.43
CA GLY A 95 13.92 4.48 -11.51
C GLY A 95 14.02 3.96 -12.94
N ARG A 96 13.02 4.25 -13.75
CA ARG A 96 12.99 3.87 -15.18
C ARG A 96 14.03 4.60 -16.01
N VAL A 97 14.14 5.92 -15.83
CA VAL A 97 15.10 6.75 -16.57
C VAL A 97 16.54 6.42 -16.20
N GLU A 98 16.83 6.21 -14.91
CA GLU A 98 18.17 5.84 -14.44
C GLU A 98 18.50 4.34 -14.62
N GLY A 99 17.52 3.50 -15.01
CA GLY A 99 17.69 2.04 -15.10
C GLY A 99 18.01 1.39 -13.74
N ARG A 100 17.54 1.98 -12.63
CA ARG A 100 17.85 1.56 -11.27
C ARG A 100 16.58 1.28 -10.48
N PRO A 101 16.55 0.23 -9.64
CA PRO A 101 15.41 -0.01 -8.77
C PRO A 101 15.29 1.10 -7.71
N VAL A 102 14.06 1.50 -7.38
CA VAL A 102 13.80 2.59 -6.42
C VAL A 102 14.47 2.35 -5.07
N VAL A 103 14.55 1.11 -4.61
CA VAL A 103 15.25 0.77 -3.36
C VAL A 103 16.72 1.22 -3.39
N ALA A 104 17.40 1.12 -4.53
CA ALA A 104 18.79 1.57 -4.67
C ALA A 104 18.89 3.10 -4.77
N LEU A 105 17.89 3.77 -5.36
CA LEU A 105 17.81 5.24 -5.38
C LEU A 105 17.61 5.81 -3.97
N LEU A 106 16.90 5.10 -3.12
CA LEU A 106 16.68 5.44 -1.71
C LEU A 106 17.83 5.02 -0.77
N GLY A 107 18.95 4.53 -1.32
CA GLY A 107 20.13 4.12 -0.54
C GLY A 107 20.06 2.71 0.04
N GLY A 108 19.02 1.95 -0.27
CA GLY A 108 18.88 0.55 0.13
C GLY A 108 19.54 -0.43 -0.84
N LYS A 109 19.43 -1.72 -0.53
CA LYS A 109 19.91 -2.81 -1.38
C LYS A 109 18.74 -3.71 -1.76
N PRO A 110 18.60 -4.11 -3.05
CA PRO A 110 17.66 -5.14 -3.45
C PRO A 110 17.95 -6.46 -2.73
N GLY A 111 16.91 -7.14 -2.28
CA GLY A 111 17.07 -8.42 -1.60
C GLY A 111 15.73 -9.06 -1.27
N PRO A 112 15.71 -10.31 -0.85
CA PRO A 112 14.49 -11.00 -0.43
C PRO A 112 13.94 -10.35 0.85
N LEU A 113 12.63 -10.18 0.90
CA LEU A 113 11.89 -9.75 2.08
C LEU A 113 11.03 -10.90 2.58
N ARG A 114 11.09 -11.16 3.88
CA ARG A 114 10.19 -12.12 4.51
C ARG A 114 8.77 -11.58 4.46
N ALA A 115 7.88 -12.29 3.77
CA ALA A 115 6.48 -11.95 3.66
C ALA A 115 5.64 -12.76 4.65
N TYR A 116 4.50 -12.21 5.06
CA TYR A 116 3.48 -12.95 5.78
C TYR A 116 2.18 -13.02 4.96
N ALA A 117 1.47 -14.14 5.07
CA ALA A 117 0.14 -14.25 4.51
C ALA A 117 -0.87 -13.55 5.43
N SER A 118 -1.53 -12.51 4.91
CA SER A 118 -2.51 -11.74 5.67
C SER A 118 -3.93 -12.21 5.37
N SER A 119 -4.71 -12.50 6.41
CA SER A 119 -6.14 -12.62 6.27
C SER A 119 -6.81 -11.26 6.26
N MET A 120 -7.68 -11.06 5.27
CA MET A 120 -8.58 -9.90 5.22
C MET A 120 -10.00 -10.26 5.70
N LYS A 121 -10.26 -11.56 5.92
CA LYS A 121 -11.58 -12.04 6.32
C LYS A 121 -11.83 -11.83 7.81
N ARG A 122 -13.06 -11.46 8.14
CA ARG A 122 -13.56 -11.36 9.52
C ARG A 122 -14.62 -12.40 9.81
N ASP A 123 -15.32 -12.85 8.76
CA ASP A 123 -16.45 -13.78 8.76
C ASP A 123 -16.04 -15.25 8.56
N ILE A 124 -14.78 -15.57 8.79
CA ILE A 124 -14.24 -16.93 8.67
C ILE A 124 -14.04 -17.55 10.04
N SER A 125 -14.44 -18.81 10.22
CA SER A 125 -14.17 -19.50 11.48
C SER A 125 -12.66 -19.64 11.73
N PRO A 126 -12.22 -19.66 13.00
CA PRO A 126 -10.80 -19.87 13.32
C PRO A 126 -10.24 -21.18 12.76
N ALA A 127 -11.06 -22.24 12.68
CA ALA A 127 -10.65 -23.52 12.10
C ALA A 127 -10.41 -23.44 10.59
N ASP A 128 -11.32 -22.81 9.86
CA ASP A 128 -11.20 -22.62 8.40
C ASP A 128 -10.04 -21.70 8.06
N GLU A 129 -9.82 -20.65 8.86
CA GLU A 129 -8.67 -19.75 8.66
C GLU A 129 -7.35 -20.48 8.90
N THR A 130 -7.28 -21.34 9.93
CA THR A 130 -6.11 -22.21 10.16
C THR A 130 -5.87 -23.13 8.96
N ALA A 131 -6.91 -23.79 8.45
CA ALA A 131 -6.80 -24.65 7.29
C ALA A 131 -6.34 -23.87 6.03
N ARG A 132 -6.81 -22.64 5.87
CA ARG A 132 -6.37 -21.75 4.79
C ARG A 132 -4.89 -21.38 4.93
N PHE A 133 -4.41 -21.06 6.10
CA PHE A 133 -2.99 -20.75 6.34
C PHE A 133 -2.09 -21.94 6.09
N LEU A 134 -2.49 -23.14 6.51
CA LEU A 134 -1.74 -24.36 6.21
C LEU A 134 -1.62 -24.60 4.71
N ARG A 135 -2.71 -24.42 3.96
CA ARG A 135 -2.66 -24.48 2.48
C ARG A 135 -1.71 -23.46 1.87
N LEU A 136 -1.73 -22.21 2.38
CA LEU A 136 -0.83 -21.14 1.88
C LEU A 136 0.64 -21.43 2.20
N ARG A 137 0.90 -21.99 3.39
CA ARG A 137 2.24 -22.48 3.73
C ARG A 137 2.73 -23.52 2.74
N ASP A 138 1.90 -24.55 2.52
CA ASP A 138 2.28 -25.70 1.70
C ASP A 138 2.41 -25.35 0.21
N ALA A 139 1.59 -24.43 -0.29
CA ALA A 139 1.60 -24.00 -1.69
C ALA A 139 2.65 -22.93 -2.02
N PHE A 140 2.97 -22.03 -1.08
CA PHE A 140 3.78 -20.84 -1.34
C PHE A 140 4.95 -20.62 -0.36
N GLY A 141 5.12 -21.51 0.62
CA GLY A 141 6.22 -21.43 1.58
C GLY A 141 6.10 -20.29 2.62
N PHE A 142 4.91 -19.73 2.85
CA PHE A 142 4.75 -18.75 3.91
C PHE A 142 5.02 -19.37 5.28
N ASP A 143 5.85 -18.71 6.08
CA ASP A 143 6.20 -19.09 7.45
C ASP A 143 5.68 -18.08 8.51
N ALA A 144 5.00 -17.04 8.08
CA ALA A 144 4.37 -16.04 8.93
C ALA A 144 2.95 -15.74 8.46
N PHE A 145 2.04 -15.53 9.42
CA PHE A 145 0.62 -15.31 9.15
C PHE A 145 0.08 -14.17 10.01
N LYS A 146 -0.82 -13.36 9.43
CA LYS A 146 -1.52 -12.30 10.13
C LYS A 146 -3.01 -12.61 10.18
N TRP A 147 -3.54 -12.62 11.39
CA TRP A 147 -4.97 -12.82 11.67
C TRP A 147 -5.64 -11.50 11.97
N ARG A 148 -6.93 -11.43 11.71
CA ARG A 148 -7.78 -10.39 12.28
C ARG A 148 -8.40 -10.91 13.57
N VAL A 149 -8.19 -10.15 14.65
CA VAL A 149 -8.71 -10.43 16.00
C VAL A 149 -9.58 -9.26 16.43
N GLY A 150 -10.67 -9.55 17.11
CA GLY A 150 -11.57 -8.54 17.66
C GLY A 150 -12.56 -7.97 16.65
N ALA A 151 -13.40 -7.09 17.17
CA ALA A 151 -14.45 -6.42 16.43
C ALA A 151 -13.93 -5.44 15.38
N GLU A 152 -14.80 -4.94 14.55
CA GLU A 152 -14.52 -3.86 13.64
C GLU A 152 -14.10 -2.59 14.40
N CYS A 153 -13.18 -1.82 13.83
CA CYS A 153 -12.67 -0.60 14.46
C CYS A 153 -13.82 0.33 14.90
N GLY A 154 -13.81 0.71 16.19
CA GLY A 154 -14.83 1.55 16.79
C GLY A 154 -16.01 0.80 17.39
N ARG A 155 -15.98 -0.54 17.45
CA ARG A 155 -16.98 -1.36 18.15
C ARG A 155 -16.30 -2.15 19.27
N ASP A 156 -16.83 -2.06 20.48
CA ASP A 156 -16.34 -2.77 21.67
C ASP A 156 -17.00 -4.16 21.84
N VAL A 157 -17.45 -4.74 20.72
CA VAL A 157 -18.12 -6.05 20.71
C VAL A 157 -17.49 -6.95 19.66
N ASP A 158 -17.43 -8.23 19.95
CA ASP A 158 -17.04 -9.24 18.97
C ASP A 158 -18.01 -9.22 17.77
N GLU A 159 -17.53 -9.56 16.56
CA GLU A 159 -18.39 -9.73 15.39
C GLU A 159 -19.48 -10.78 15.62
N TRP A 160 -19.19 -11.77 16.45
CA TRP A 160 -20.14 -12.70 17.06
C TRP A 160 -19.70 -13.04 18.49
N PRO A 161 -20.62 -13.42 19.39
CA PRO A 161 -20.27 -13.77 20.76
C PRO A 161 -19.21 -14.88 20.84
N GLY A 162 -18.18 -14.67 21.65
CA GLY A 162 -17.13 -15.66 21.87
C GLY A 162 -16.03 -15.73 20.82
N ARG A 163 -16.03 -14.86 19.81
CA ARG A 163 -15.01 -14.90 18.75
C ARG A 163 -13.59 -14.76 19.29
N THR A 164 -13.36 -13.83 20.19
CA THR A 164 -12.02 -13.60 20.76
C THR A 164 -11.55 -14.81 21.57
N GLU A 165 -12.42 -15.42 22.35
CA GLU A 165 -12.15 -16.63 23.13
C GLU A 165 -11.81 -17.82 22.22
N GLU A 166 -12.44 -17.95 21.06
CA GLU A 166 -12.17 -19.02 20.10
C GLU A 166 -10.86 -18.83 19.34
N ILE A 167 -10.50 -17.60 19.01
CA ILE A 167 -9.29 -17.31 18.25
C ILE A 167 -8.03 -17.70 19.00
N VAL A 168 -7.94 -17.39 20.29
CA VAL A 168 -6.73 -17.64 21.09
C VAL A 168 -6.34 -19.12 21.11
N PRO A 169 -7.24 -20.06 21.44
CA PRO A 169 -6.92 -21.49 21.38
C PRO A 169 -6.57 -21.97 19.96
N THR A 170 -7.20 -21.42 18.95
CA THR A 170 -6.98 -21.82 17.56
C THR A 170 -5.62 -21.39 17.05
N VAL A 171 -5.18 -20.18 17.35
CA VAL A 171 -3.82 -19.71 17.09
C VAL A 171 -2.79 -20.59 17.80
N ALA A 172 -3.06 -20.96 19.05
CA ALA A 172 -2.19 -21.84 19.80
C ALA A 172 -2.10 -23.26 19.21
N ARG A 173 -3.20 -23.80 18.64
CA ARG A 173 -3.22 -25.09 17.92
C ARG A 173 -2.47 -25.02 16.60
N ALA A 174 -2.65 -23.93 15.81
CA ALA A 174 -1.93 -23.73 14.56
C ALA A 174 -0.41 -23.71 14.80
N ARG A 175 0.05 -22.95 15.81
CA ARG A 175 1.47 -22.90 16.21
C ARG A 175 2.03 -24.26 16.64
N ARG A 176 1.25 -25.10 17.34
CA ARG A 176 1.69 -26.43 17.76
C ARG A 176 1.83 -27.39 16.57
N ARG A 177 0.89 -27.38 15.64
CA ARG A 177 0.96 -28.21 14.42
C ARG A 177 2.16 -27.84 13.53
N ASP A 178 2.44 -26.56 13.40
CA ASP A 178 3.59 -26.07 12.64
C ASP A 178 4.93 -26.54 13.24
N ARG A 179 5.07 -26.48 14.56
CA ARG A 179 6.25 -27.00 15.28
C ARG A 179 6.41 -28.52 15.17
N GLN A 180 5.32 -29.26 15.06
CA GLN A 180 5.36 -30.73 14.90
C GLN A 180 5.73 -31.11 13.46
N ALA A 181 5.25 -30.40 12.44
CA ALA A 181 5.61 -30.61 11.05
C ALA A 181 7.10 -30.30 10.77
N GLY A 182 7.67 -29.28 11.44
CA GLY A 182 9.10 -28.93 11.30
C GLY A 182 10.07 -29.86 12.06
N ARG A 183 9.59 -30.81 12.84
CA ARG A 183 10.45 -31.79 13.54
C ARG A 183 10.58 -33.14 12.80
N CYS A 184 9.95 -33.27 11.65
CA CYS A 184 10.03 -34.46 10.79
C CYS A 184 10.96 -34.26 9.59
N GLN A 185 11.91 -33.33 9.66
CA GLN A 185 13.02 -33.23 8.69
C GLN A 185 14.34 -33.50 9.39
#